data_38bb7102268e8b9e4ce5a4c756843910
#
_entry.id   38bb7102268e8b9e4ce5a4c756843910
#
_cell.length_a   1.000
_cell.length_b   1.000
_cell.length_c   1.000
_cell.angle_alpha   90.00
_cell.angle_beta   90.00
_cell.angle_gamma   90.00
#
_symmetry.space_group_name_H-M   'P 1'
#
loop_
_entity.id
_entity.type
_entity.pdbx_description
1 polymer ?
#
loop_
_entity_poly.entity_id
_entity_poly.type
_entity_poly.pdbx_seq_one_letter_code
_entity_poly.pdbx_strand_id
1 'polypeptide(L)'
;ALDDVSLSLGKGEIVGLAGHTGSGKSTMIQLLNGLLKPTGGTVTFEGKDIHAKGYSGNYLRSRVGMVFQYPEHQMICDTVWEDVAFGPGKQGLTEEACKTRVEEALRFVDLPEKYYQASPLQLSGGQKRRVAIAGVLAMQPEYIILDEPAAGLDAEGKREIFDRIRRMSREQGIGVLLVSHSMEDLAEYADRIIVLDDGKKILDDRPAEVFAERETLETCGLDVPEAVKFADRLRAEGYAIPQTVIREEELLETLRACVGGCRHVAATRKQQAQSDIQEVSEEGSNRVQSDIQEVSGERNPDMQRGDTL
;
A
#
# COMPACT_ATOMS: atom_id res chain seq x y z
N ALA A 1 -5.71 -20.18 20.15
CA ALA A 1 -5.73 -18.82 19.60
C ALA A 1 -4.62 -18.63 18.58
N LEU A 2 -3.39 -19.04 18.90
CA LEU A 2 -2.26 -19.09 17.95
C LEU A 2 -1.62 -20.46 18.05
N ASP A 3 -1.21 -21.01 16.92
CA ASP A 3 -0.63 -22.34 16.79
C ASP A 3 0.61 -22.27 15.91
N ASP A 4 1.79 -22.44 16.54
CA ASP A 4 3.11 -22.46 15.90
C ASP A 4 3.39 -21.27 14.97
N VAL A 5 3.14 -20.04 15.45
CA VAL A 5 3.37 -18.81 14.69
C VAL A 5 4.71 -18.19 15.07
N SER A 6 5.60 -18.02 14.10
CA SER A 6 6.85 -17.29 14.22
C SER A 6 6.86 -16.09 13.28
N LEU A 7 7.22 -14.92 13.82
CA LEU A 7 7.39 -13.68 13.06
C LEU A 7 8.51 -12.82 13.64
N SER A 8 8.98 -11.87 12.87
CA SER A 8 9.91 -10.83 13.32
C SER A 8 9.44 -9.48 12.82
N LEU A 9 9.82 -8.41 13.51
CA LEU A 9 9.57 -7.02 13.11
C LEU A 9 10.90 -6.26 13.14
N GLY A 10 11.27 -5.70 12.00
CA GLY A 10 12.49 -4.89 11.83
C GLY A 10 12.27 -3.44 12.23
N LYS A 11 13.38 -2.73 12.53
CA LYS A 11 13.37 -1.27 12.72
C LYS A 11 13.15 -0.58 11.36
N GLY A 12 12.30 0.44 11.33
CA GLY A 12 11.97 1.16 10.11
C GLY A 12 11.16 0.37 9.08
N GLU A 13 10.67 -0.82 9.46
CA GLU A 13 9.80 -1.69 8.67
C GLU A 13 8.35 -1.49 9.06
N ILE A 14 7.44 -1.45 8.09
CA ILE A 14 5.99 -1.49 8.30
C ILE A 14 5.50 -2.87 7.91
N VAL A 15 5.14 -3.69 8.89
CA VAL A 15 4.56 -5.02 8.68
C VAL A 15 3.06 -4.94 8.84
N GLY A 16 2.34 -5.29 7.78
CA GLY A 16 0.88 -5.47 7.80
C GLY A 16 0.50 -6.80 8.44
N LEU A 17 -0.50 -6.80 9.29
CA LEU A 17 -1.08 -8.01 9.85
C LEU A 17 -2.55 -8.12 9.41
N ALA A 18 -2.82 -9.06 8.50
CA ALA A 18 -4.12 -9.35 7.94
C ALA A 18 -4.70 -10.65 8.48
N GLY A 19 -6.01 -10.82 8.33
CA GLY A 19 -6.74 -12.03 8.71
C GLY A 19 -8.19 -11.70 9.07
N HIS A 20 -9.08 -12.66 8.98
CA HIS A 20 -10.48 -12.47 9.37
C HIS A 20 -10.65 -12.29 10.89
N THR A 21 -11.85 -11.92 11.32
CA THR A 21 -12.18 -11.81 12.75
C THR A 21 -12.05 -13.19 13.41
N GLY A 22 -11.26 -13.26 14.48
CA GLY A 22 -10.97 -14.54 15.16
C GLY A 22 -9.69 -15.26 14.69
N SER A 23 -9.00 -14.79 13.63
CA SER A 23 -7.77 -15.41 13.12
C SER A 23 -6.57 -15.38 14.09
N GLY A 24 -6.66 -14.64 15.20
CA GLY A 24 -5.60 -14.56 16.22
C GLY A 24 -4.84 -13.25 16.28
N LYS A 25 -5.16 -12.23 15.44
CA LYS A 25 -4.47 -10.92 15.41
C LYS A 25 -4.40 -10.25 16.78
N SER A 26 -5.54 -10.11 17.48
CA SER A 26 -5.58 -9.47 18.80
C SER A 26 -4.77 -10.25 19.84
N THR A 27 -4.73 -11.56 19.77
CA THR A 27 -3.86 -12.38 20.62
C THR A 27 -2.39 -12.12 20.30
N MET A 28 -2.03 -12.05 19.02
CA MET A 28 -0.66 -11.77 18.57
C MET A 28 -0.17 -10.43 19.11
N ILE A 29 -0.90 -9.34 18.92
CA ILE A 29 -0.46 -8.03 19.37
C ILE A 29 -0.34 -7.94 20.89
N GLN A 30 -1.20 -8.63 21.65
CA GLN A 30 -1.10 -8.68 23.11
C GLN A 30 0.09 -9.52 23.60
N LEU A 31 0.48 -10.57 22.90
CA LEU A 31 1.70 -11.33 23.17
C LEU A 31 2.95 -10.47 22.93
N LEU A 32 2.98 -9.74 21.79
CA LEU A 32 4.12 -8.89 21.43
C LEU A 32 4.34 -7.72 22.40
N ASN A 33 3.27 -7.17 22.96
CA ASN A 33 3.35 -6.11 23.97
C ASN A 33 3.50 -6.64 25.41
N GLY A 34 3.53 -7.98 25.60
CA GLY A 34 3.67 -8.61 26.91
C GLY A 34 2.42 -8.50 27.81
N LEU A 35 1.26 -8.21 27.23
CA LEU A 35 -0.04 -8.24 27.94
C LEU A 35 -0.53 -9.67 28.16
N LEU A 36 -0.19 -10.59 27.23
CA LEU A 36 -0.42 -12.01 27.37
C LEU A 36 0.91 -12.75 27.44
N LYS A 37 0.89 -13.90 28.11
CA LYS A 37 2.01 -14.85 28.13
C LYS A 37 1.69 -16.03 27.23
N PRO A 38 2.62 -16.44 26.32
CA PRO A 38 2.41 -17.62 25.50
C PRO A 38 2.37 -18.89 26.34
N THR A 39 1.57 -19.87 25.94
CA THR A 39 1.53 -21.20 26.57
C THR A 39 2.69 -22.09 26.12
N GLY A 40 3.28 -21.80 24.94
CA GLY A 40 4.47 -22.43 24.39
C GLY A 40 5.21 -21.45 23.50
N GLY A 41 6.47 -21.71 23.22
CA GLY A 41 7.34 -20.79 22.48
C GLY A 41 7.82 -19.60 23.31
N THR A 42 8.42 -18.61 22.66
CA THR A 42 9.01 -17.43 23.31
C THR A 42 8.74 -16.16 22.51
N VAL A 43 8.56 -15.05 23.21
CA VAL A 43 8.57 -13.72 22.62
C VAL A 43 9.85 -13.02 23.06
N THR A 44 10.66 -12.59 22.11
CA THR A 44 11.96 -11.95 22.41
C THR A 44 11.95 -10.48 21.99
N PHE A 45 12.55 -9.65 22.83
CA PHE A 45 12.89 -8.27 22.53
C PHE A 45 14.39 -8.07 22.82
N GLU A 46 15.15 -7.52 21.86
CA GLU A 46 16.61 -7.40 21.92
C GLU A 46 17.32 -8.73 22.29
N GLY A 47 16.83 -9.85 21.75
CA GLY A 47 17.36 -11.19 21.97
C GLY A 47 17.06 -11.79 23.35
N LYS A 48 16.27 -11.11 24.19
CA LYS A 48 15.87 -11.59 25.52
C LYS A 48 14.41 -11.99 25.55
N ASP A 49 14.10 -13.13 26.17
CA ASP A 49 12.71 -13.53 26.42
C ASP A 49 12.04 -12.52 27.36
N ILE A 50 10.96 -11.89 26.90
CA ILE A 50 10.22 -10.87 27.67
C ILE A 50 9.49 -11.46 28.90
N HIS A 51 9.36 -12.77 28.98
CA HIS A 51 8.76 -13.49 30.11
C HIS A 51 9.77 -14.17 31.01
N ALA A 52 11.08 -14.00 30.75
CA ALA A 52 12.13 -14.51 31.61
C ALA A 52 12.07 -13.89 33.00
N LYS A 53 12.51 -14.67 34.02
CA LYS A 53 12.57 -14.16 35.40
C LYS A 53 13.46 -12.92 35.49
N GLY A 54 12.90 -11.83 36.01
CA GLY A 54 13.63 -10.55 36.17
C GLY A 54 13.54 -9.61 34.97
N TYR A 55 12.87 -9.99 33.87
CA TYR A 55 12.63 -9.05 32.79
C TYR A 55 11.57 -8.01 33.18
N SER A 56 11.82 -6.75 32.86
CA SER A 56 10.92 -5.65 33.21
C SER A 56 9.82 -5.44 32.15
N GLY A 57 8.59 -5.75 32.47
CA GLY A 57 7.46 -5.44 31.58
C GLY A 57 7.26 -3.93 31.35
N ASN A 58 7.69 -3.07 32.30
CA ASN A 58 7.66 -1.63 32.11
C ASN A 58 8.71 -1.19 31.08
N TYR A 59 9.88 -1.81 31.11
CA TYR A 59 10.90 -1.57 30.07
C TYR A 59 10.36 -1.93 28.68
N LEU A 60 9.77 -3.13 28.52
CA LEU A 60 9.16 -3.52 27.24
C LEU A 60 8.13 -2.49 26.76
N ARG A 61 7.17 -2.14 27.60
CA ARG A 61 6.08 -1.21 27.23
C ARG A 61 6.56 0.23 26.96
N SER A 62 7.72 0.60 27.48
CA SER A 62 8.36 1.88 27.11
C SER A 62 9.02 1.86 25.73
N ARG A 63 9.34 0.65 25.20
CA ARG A 63 10.00 0.44 23.90
C ARG A 63 9.05 -0.07 22.82
N VAL A 64 8.01 -0.77 23.21
CA VAL A 64 6.96 -1.30 22.31
C VAL A 64 5.66 -0.61 22.66
N GLY A 65 5.35 0.46 21.93
CA GLY A 65 4.10 1.21 22.07
C GLY A 65 2.94 0.47 21.45
N MET A 66 1.71 0.72 21.91
CA MET A 66 0.52 0.13 21.34
C MET A 66 -0.63 1.14 21.33
N VAL A 67 -1.25 1.26 20.17
CA VAL A 67 -2.51 2.02 19.96
C VAL A 67 -3.59 1.01 19.62
N PHE A 68 -4.59 0.89 20.46
CA PHE A 68 -5.71 -0.04 20.28
C PHE A 68 -6.74 0.52 19.29
N GLN A 69 -7.61 -0.34 18.83
CA GLN A 69 -8.83 0.04 18.12
C GLN A 69 -9.69 0.96 19.04
N TYR A 70 -10.16 2.09 18.56
CA TYR A 70 -10.85 3.13 19.34
C TYR A 70 -9.99 3.75 20.47
N PRO A 71 -8.84 4.33 20.14
CA PRO A 71 -7.92 4.88 21.14
C PRO A 71 -8.52 6.07 21.91
N GLU A 72 -9.57 6.69 21.38
CA GLU A 72 -10.34 7.75 22.03
C GLU A 72 -11.01 7.32 23.34
N HIS A 73 -11.18 6.03 23.57
CA HIS A 73 -11.71 5.51 24.82
C HIS A 73 -10.63 5.33 25.91
N GLN A 74 -9.39 5.56 25.58
CA GLN A 74 -8.24 5.36 26.48
C GLN A 74 -7.75 6.66 27.12
N MET A 75 -8.30 7.81 26.71
CA MET A 75 -7.98 9.09 27.31
C MET A 75 -8.55 9.19 28.72
N ILE A 76 -7.66 9.38 29.69
CA ILE A 76 -7.99 9.32 31.13
C ILE A 76 -7.73 10.63 31.88
N CYS A 77 -7.02 11.58 31.24
CA CYS A 77 -6.66 12.85 31.86
C CYS A 77 -7.62 13.99 31.49
N ASP A 78 -7.60 15.06 32.27
CA ASP A 78 -8.48 16.21 32.07
C ASP A 78 -8.11 17.04 30.86
N THR A 79 -6.82 17.08 30.51
CA THR A 79 -6.29 17.80 29.33
C THR A 79 -5.53 16.88 28.38
N VAL A 80 -5.49 17.28 27.11
CA VAL A 80 -4.67 16.63 26.08
C VAL A 80 -3.19 16.56 26.49
N TRP A 81 -2.70 17.65 27.05
CA TRP A 81 -1.31 17.72 27.52
C TRP A 81 -1.00 16.67 28.57
N GLU A 82 -1.83 16.57 29.59
CA GLU A 82 -1.66 15.58 30.66
C GLU A 82 -1.73 14.15 30.16
N ASP A 83 -2.64 13.90 29.21
CA ASP A 83 -2.82 12.57 28.62
C ASP A 83 -1.58 12.13 27.83
N VAL A 84 -1.01 13.03 27.02
CA VAL A 84 0.23 12.77 26.27
C VAL A 84 1.46 12.69 27.20
N ALA A 85 1.47 13.48 28.29
CA ALA A 85 2.56 13.49 29.28
C ALA A 85 2.53 12.25 30.20
N PHE A 86 1.43 11.53 30.27
CA PHE A 86 1.28 10.40 31.19
C PHE A 86 2.35 9.33 31.01
N GLY A 87 2.60 8.90 29.76
CA GLY A 87 3.63 7.90 29.43
C GLY A 87 5.04 8.34 29.78
N PRO A 88 5.53 9.46 29.25
CA PRO A 88 6.83 10.04 29.57
C PRO A 88 7.04 10.26 31.07
N GLY A 89 6.00 10.73 31.79
CA GLY A 89 6.05 10.92 33.26
C GLY A 89 6.33 9.62 34.01
N LYS A 90 5.87 8.47 33.52
CA LYS A 90 6.16 7.14 34.11
C LYS A 90 7.56 6.61 33.80
N GLN A 91 8.27 7.21 32.85
CA GLN A 91 9.65 6.84 32.51
C GLN A 91 10.69 7.50 33.44
N GLY A 92 10.26 8.31 34.39
CA GLY A 92 11.17 8.97 35.35
C GLY A 92 11.98 10.12 34.74
N LEU A 93 11.44 10.73 33.68
CA LEU A 93 12.06 11.91 33.04
C LEU A 93 11.92 13.15 33.90
N THR A 94 12.86 14.10 33.73
CA THR A 94 12.67 15.45 34.26
C THR A 94 11.48 16.15 33.63
N GLU A 95 10.91 17.10 34.35
CA GLU A 95 9.76 17.86 33.85
C GLU A 95 10.03 18.52 32.48
N GLU A 96 11.25 19.07 32.33
CA GLU A 96 11.67 19.72 31.10
C GLU A 96 11.81 18.73 29.91
N ALA A 97 12.39 17.55 30.15
CA ALA A 97 12.48 16.48 29.16
C ALA A 97 11.10 15.93 28.78
N CYS A 98 10.21 15.78 29.76
CA CYS A 98 8.82 15.38 29.51
C CYS A 98 8.10 16.41 28.64
N LYS A 99 8.20 17.70 28.99
CA LYS A 99 7.63 18.81 28.21
C LYS A 99 8.09 18.79 26.75
N THR A 100 9.40 18.66 26.51
CA THR A 100 9.96 18.61 25.16
C THR A 100 9.37 17.46 24.34
N ARG A 101 9.30 16.24 24.92
CA ARG A 101 8.75 15.08 24.24
C ARG A 101 7.27 15.22 23.90
N VAL A 102 6.48 15.80 24.82
CA VAL A 102 5.06 16.07 24.62
C VAL A 102 4.85 17.06 23.47
N GLU A 103 5.59 18.17 23.46
CA GLU A 103 5.52 19.17 22.40
C GLU A 103 5.92 18.61 21.03
N GLU A 104 6.99 17.80 20.98
CA GLU A 104 7.44 17.14 19.76
C GLU A 104 6.38 16.16 19.24
N ALA A 105 5.80 15.33 20.12
CA ALA A 105 4.79 14.37 19.74
C ALA A 105 3.49 15.05 19.25
N LEU A 106 3.02 16.08 19.94
CA LEU A 106 1.83 16.83 19.53
C LEU A 106 2.03 17.58 18.20
N ARG A 107 3.22 18.15 17.97
CA ARG A 107 3.59 18.75 16.67
C ARG A 107 3.69 17.71 15.56
N PHE A 108 4.26 16.54 15.86
CA PHE A 108 4.36 15.47 14.86
C PHE A 108 2.99 15.02 14.34
N VAL A 109 1.97 14.97 15.20
CA VAL A 109 0.59 14.63 14.80
C VAL A 109 -0.21 15.83 14.29
N ASP A 110 0.40 17.01 14.09
CA ASP A 110 -0.22 18.28 13.68
C ASP A 110 -1.47 18.63 14.51
N LEU A 111 -1.39 18.48 15.81
CA LEU A 111 -2.45 19.00 16.69
C LEU A 111 -2.19 20.48 16.95
N PRO A 112 -3.13 21.39 16.62
CA PRO A 112 -2.97 22.81 16.91
C PRO A 112 -2.78 23.10 18.41
N GLU A 113 -1.87 24.01 18.77
CA GLU A 113 -1.51 24.33 20.18
C GLU A 113 -2.71 24.74 21.03
N LYS A 114 -3.73 25.38 20.44
CA LYS A 114 -4.99 25.74 21.12
C LYS A 114 -5.70 24.57 21.78
N TYR A 115 -5.42 23.33 21.35
CA TYR A 115 -6.00 22.12 21.91
C TYR A 115 -5.15 21.47 23.01
N TYR A 116 -3.92 21.91 23.25
CA TYR A 116 -3.03 21.27 24.23
C TYR A 116 -3.60 21.27 25.64
N GLN A 117 -4.25 22.36 26.03
CA GLN A 117 -4.89 22.50 27.33
C GLN A 117 -6.42 22.22 27.30
N ALA A 118 -6.94 21.81 26.15
CA ALA A 118 -8.35 21.47 26.03
C ALA A 118 -8.64 20.08 26.62
N SER A 119 -9.88 19.89 27.04
CA SER A 119 -10.35 18.55 27.40
C SER A 119 -10.41 17.65 26.17
N PRO A 120 -9.97 16.37 26.27
CA PRO A 120 -10.13 15.39 25.18
C PRO A 120 -11.58 15.26 24.69
N LEU A 121 -12.56 15.57 25.52
CA LEU A 121 -14.00 15.53 25.16
C LEU A 121 -14.36 16.57 24.09
N GLN A 122 -13.60 17.66 23.99
CA GLN A 122 -13.84 18.74 23.02
C GLN A 122 -13.24 18.44 21.63
N LEU A 123 -12.50 17.35 21.49
CA LEU A 123 -11.83 16.98 20.26
C LEU A 123 -12.76 16.18 19.32
N SER A 124 -12.57 16.34 18.01
CA SER A 124 -13.14 15.42 17.03
C SER A 124 -12.52 14.02 17.14
N GLY A 125 -13.18 12.99 16.60
CA GLY A 125 -12.66 11.61 16.61
C GLY A 125 -11.25 11.51 16.01
N GLY A 126 -10.99 12.17 14.88
CA GLY A 126 -9.67 12.21 14.25
C GLY A 126 -8.62 12.93 15.12
N GLN A 127 -9.00 14.02 15.81
CA GLN A 127 -8.10 14.70 16.74
C GLN A 127 -7.78 13.83 17.96
N LYS A 128 -8.78 13.15 18.55
CA LYS A 128 -8.57 12.20 19.64
C LYS A 128 -7.59 11.10 19.25
N ARG A 129 -7.73 10.55 18.05
CA ARG A 129 -6.85 9.51 17.54
C ARG A 129 -5.42 10.01 17.36
N ARG A 130 -5.24 11.23 16.85
CA ARG A 130 -3.92 11.88 16.77
C ARG A 130 -3.30 12.06 18.16
N VAL A 131 -4.08 12.47 19.16
CA VAL A 131 -3.61 12.59 20.55
C VAL A 131 -3.18 11.24 21.12
N ALA A 132 -3.94 10.17 20.89
CA ALA A 132 -3.55 8.84 21.35
C ALA A 132 -2.24 8.33 20.71
N ILE A 133 -2.05 8.58 19.42
CA ILE A 133 -0.77 8.29 18.74
C ILE A 133 0.34 9.16 19.35
N ALA A 134 0.11 10.44 19.60
CA ALA A 134 1.09 11.33 20.25
C ALA A 134 1.47 10.83 21.64
N GLY A 135 0.51 10.33 22.44
CA GLY A 135 0.79 9.77 23.78
C GLY A 135 1.75 8.57 23.73
N VAL A 136 1.62 7.73 22.70
CA VAL A 136 2.55 6.61 22.50
C VAL A 136 3.90 7.12 21.98
N LEU A 137 3.92 8.04 21.02
CA LEU A 137 5.15 8.59 20.45
C LEU A 137 5.98 9.40 21.46
N ALA A 138 5.33 10.10 22.40
CA ALA A 138 6.00 10.85 23.45
C ALA A 138 6.89 9.95 24.34
N MET A 139 6.60 8.65 24.42
CA MET A 139 7.45 7.67 25.10
C MET A 139 8.73 7.33 24.30
N GLN A 140 8.85 7.75 23.05
CA GLN A 140 9.92 7.42 22.09
C GLN A 140 10.16 5.90 21.97
N PRO A 141 9.12 5.14 21.55
CA PRO A 141 9.22 3.70 21.39
C PRO A 141 10.13 3.34 20.20
N GLU A 142 10.69 2.13 20.23
CA GLU A 142 11.43 1.56 19.09
C GLU A 142 10.50 0.82 18.12
N TYR A 143 9.40 0.32 18.64
CA TYR A 143 8.34 -0.35 17.88
C TYR A 143 6.98 0.15 18.29
N ILE A 144 6.04 0.20 17.35
CA ILE A 144 4.67 0.57 17.61
C ILE A 144 3.71 -0.44 16.97
N ILE A 145 2.73 -0.87 17.72
CA ILE A 145 1.62 -1.71 17.26
C ILE A 145 0.40 -0.82 17.10
N LEU A 146 -0.17 -0.81 15.91
CA LEU A 146 -1.33 -0.01 15.56
C LEU A 146 -2.48 -0.93 15.16
N ASP A 147 -3.49 -1.01 15.99
CA ASP A 147 -4.68 -1.83 15.75
C ASP A 147 -5.77 -0.96 15.13
N GLU A 148 -6.01 -1.11 13.83
CA GLU A 148 -7.01 -0.35 13.06
C GLU A 148 -6.88 1.18 13.23
N PRO A 149 -5.71 1.79 13.00
CA PRO A 149 -5.48 3.20 13.36
C PRO A 149 -6.33 4.19 12.57
N ALA A 150 -6.91 3.80 11.44
CA ALA A 150 -7.72 4.65 10.57
C ALA A 150 -9.23 4.28 10.58
N ALA A 151 -9.67 3.35 11.44
CA ALA A 151 -11.07 2.93 11.47
C ALA A 151 -12.01 4.12 11.78
N GLY A 152 -13.06 4.29 10.95
CA GLY A 152 -14.05 5.34 11.14
C GLY A 152 -13.63 6.76 10.76
N LEU A 153 -12.46 6.93 10.13
CA LEU A 153 -12.06 8.19 9.52
C LEU A 153 -12.54 8.28 8.07
N ASP A 154 -12.71 9.51 7.59
CA ASP A 154 -12.89 9.80 6.18
C ASP A 154 -11.58 9.56 5.39
N ALA A 155 -11.65 9.62 4.07
CA ALA A 155 -10.50 9.31 3.20
C ALA A 155 -9.30 10.25 3.42
N GLU A 156 -9.55 11.53 3.74
CA GLU A 156 -8.50 12.51 4.01
C GLU A 156 -7.82 12.23 5.35
N GLY A 157 -8.59 12.08 6.42
CA GLY A 157 -8.06 11.74 7.75
C GLY A 157 -7.32 10.41 7.79
N LYS A 158 -7.80 9.42 7.00
CA LYS A 158 -7.13 8.14 6.82
C LYS A 158 -5.75 8.31 6.18
N ARG A 159 -5.66 9.05 5.07
CA ARG A 159 -4.40 9.34 4.39
C ARG A 159 -3.42 10.07 5.30
N GLU A 160 -3.88 11.12 6.00
CA GLU A 160 -3.05 11.87 6.94
C GLU A 160 -2.43 10.97 8.02
N ILE A 161 -3.20 10.06 8.62
CA ILE A 161 -2.70 9.14 9.65
C ILE A 161 -1.65 8.19 9.07
N PHE A 162 -1.91 7.58 7.93
CA PHE A 162 -0.97 6.64 7.32
C PHE A 162 0.30 7.31 6.84
N ASP A 163 0.23 8.50 6.27
CA ASP A 163 1.42 9.26 5.88
C ASP A 163 2.30 9.60 7.09
N ARG A 164 1.70 9.90 8.25
CA ARG A 164 2.44 10.10 9.50
C ARG A 164 3.08 8.82 10.00
N ILE A 165 2.37 7.69 9.93
CA ILE A 165 2.92 6.38 10.28
C ILE A 165 4.12 6.06 9.38
N ARG A 166 4.00 6.29 8.07
CA ARG A 166 5.10 6.09 7.11
C ARG A 166 6.30 6.99 7.43
N ARG A 167 6.08 8.28 7.69
CA ARG A 167 7.13 9.22 8.09
C ARG A 167 7.81 8.79 9.38
N MET A 168 7.05 8.42 10.40
CA MET A 168 7.56 7.92 11.67
C MET A 168 8.47 6.69 11.48
N SER A 169 8.03 5.73 10.69
CA SER A 169 8.84 4.54 10.39
C SER A 169 10.14 4.91 9.65
N ARG A 170 10.03 5.71 8.58
CA ARG A 170 11.19 6.02 7.70
C ARG A 170 12.18 7.01 8.31
N GLU A 171 11.68 8.08 8.95
CA GLU A 171 12.53 9.17 9.45
C GLU A 171 13.08 8.88 10.85
N GLN A 172 12.32 8.18 11.70
CA GLN A 172 12.70 7.90 13.08
C GLN A 172 13.17 6.44 13.29
N GLY A 173 13.09 5.60 12.26
CA GLY A 173 13.52 4.20 12.33
C GLY A 173 12.62 3.32 13.20
N ILE A 174 11.37 3.73 13.48
CA ILE A 174 10.44 2.99 14.32
C ILE A 174 9.86 1.82 13.51
N GLY A 175 9.96 0.60 14.05
CA GLY A 175 9.29 -0.57 13.47
C GLY A 175 7.78 -0.52 13.75
N VAL A 176 6.95 -0.79 12.74
CA VAL A 176 5.49 -0.67 12.83
C VAL A 176 4.82 -2.01 12.53
N LEU A 177 4.00 -2.51 13.44
CA LEU A 177 3.04 -3.57 13.16
C LEU A 177 1.67 -2.93 12.94
N LEU A 178 1.19 -2.97 11.70
CA LEU A 178 -0.06 -2.37 11.28
C LEU A 178 -1.12 -3.46 11.11
N VAL A 179 -2.09 -3.51 12.01
CA VAL A 179 -3.27 -4.37 11.85
C VAL A 179 -4.31 -3.61 11.05
N SER A 180 -4.75 -4.17 9.94
CA SER A 180 -5.81 -3.60 9.13
C SER A 180 -6.66 -4.68 8.44
N HIS A 181 -7.96 -4.39 8.29
CA HIS A 181 -8.87 -5.17 7.45
C HIS A 181 -8.91 -4.68 6.00
N SER A 182 -8.34 -3.50 5.71
CA SER A 182 -8.29 -2.94 4.36
C SER A 182 -7.05 -3.45 3.64
N MET A 183 -7.26 -4.23 2.59
CA MET A 183 -6.18 -4.71 1.73
C MET A 183 -5.54 -3.56 0.95
N GLU A 184 -6.31 -2.52 0.62
CA GLU A 184 -5.81 -1.29 0.01
C GLU A 184 -4.79 -0.59 0.90
N ASP A 185 -5.07 -0.49 2.22
CA ASP A 185 -4.14 0.13 3.17
C ASP A 185 -2.85 -0.67 3.27
N LEU A 186 -2.98 -2.00 3.35
CA LEU A 186 -1.81 -2.87 3.40
C LEU A 186 -1.01 -2.84 2.10
N ALA A 187 -1.66 -2.77 0.94
CA ALA A 187 -0.99 -2.61 -0.35
C ALA A 187 -0.22 -1.30 -0.45
N GLU A 188 -0.79 -0.21 0.10
CA GLU A 188 -0.23 1.13 -0.01
C GLU A 188 0.91 1.36 0.98
N TYR A 189 0.79 0.86 2.22
CA TYR A 189 1.65 1.29 3.31
C TYR A 189 2.59 0.23 3.88
N ALA A 190 2.28 -1.06 3.72
CA ALA A 190 3.12 -2.13 4.25
C ALA A 190 4.31 -2.46 3.35
N ASP A 191 5.45 -2.79 3.97
CA ASP A 191 6.63 -3.35 3.30
C ASP A 191 6.51 -4.86 3.16
N ARG A 192 5.83 -5.48 4.12
CA ARG A 192 5.59 -6.92 4.22
C ARG A 192 4.22 -7.15 4.85
N ILE A 193 3.54 -8.20 4.42
CA ILE A 193 2.22 -8.59 4.96
C ILE A 193 2.31 -9.99 5.51
N ILE A 194 1.78 -10.14 6.73
CA ILE A 194 1.56 -11.43 7.39
C ILE A 194 0.07 -11.70 7.39
N VAL A 195 -0.33 -12.85 6.89
CA VAL A 195 -1.71 -13.31 6.90
C VAL A 195 -1.88 -14.40 7.95
N LEU A 196 -2.82 -14.19 8.88
CA LEU A 196 -3.21 -15.16 9.88
C LEU A 196 -4.60 -15.72 9.54
N ASP A 197 -4.72 -17.05 9.66
CA ASP A 197 -5.97 -17.76 9.54
C ASP A 197 -6.04 -18.89 10.59
N ASP A 198 -7.14 -18.98 11.32
CA ASP A 198 -7.36 -19.97 12.40
C ASP A 198 -6.17 -20.15 13.35
N GLY A 199 -5.49 -19.04 13.68
CA GLY A 199 -4.35 -19.04 14.60
C GLY A 199 -3.03 -19.47 13.97
N LYS A 200 -2.94 -19.64 12.66
CA LYS A 200 -1.73 -20.02 11.92
C LYS A 200 -1.28 -18.90 11.01
N LYS A 201 0.01 -18.82 10.76
CA LYS A 201 0.58 -17.94 9.75
C LYS A 201 0.52 -18.63 8.39
N ILE A 202 -0.29 -18.13 7.49
CA ILE A 202 -0.51 -18.68 6.15
C ILE A 202 0.45 -18.07 5.13
N LEU A 203 0.58 -16.74 5.15
CA LEU A 203 1.48 -16.00 4.26
C LEU A 203 2.34 -15.02 5.07
N ASP A 204 3.55 -14.76 4.56
CA ASP A 204 4.49 -13.79 5.16
C ASP A 204 5.47 -13.35 4.07
N ASP A 205 5.11 -12.32 3.29
CA ASP A 205 5.90 -11.86 2.16
C ASP A 205 5.60 -10.40 1.81
N ARG A 206 6.22 -9.89 0.74
CA ARG A 206 5.95 -8.56 0.19
C ARG A 206 4.50 -8.47 -0.30
N PRO A 207 3.89 -7.27 -0.30
CA PRO A 207 2.50 -7.10 -0.70
C PRO A 207 2.17 -7.69 -2.07
N ALA A 208 3.03 -7.50 -3.08
CA ALA A 208 2.80 -8.03 -4.42
C ALA A 208 2.75 -9.57 -4.45
N GLU A 209 3.62 -10.24 -3.69
CA GLU A 209 3.66 -11.69 -3.60
C GLU A 209 2.43 -12.22 -2.84
N VAL A 210 2.06 -11.55 -1.74
CA VAL A 210 0.86 -11.94 -0.97
C VAL A 210 -0.42 -11.80 -1.81
N PHE A 211 -0.56 -10.70 -2.56
CA PHE A 211 -1.75 -10.50 -3.40
C PHE A 211 -1.75 -11.34 -4.69
N ALA A 212 -0.63 -11.97 -5.05
CA ALA A 212 -0.58 -12.98 -6.10
C ALA A 212 -1.21 -14.32 -5.67
N GLU A 213 -1.19 -14.62 -4.35
CA GLU A 213 -1.76 -15.84 -3.74
C GLU A 213 -3.28 -15.74 -3.52
N ARG A 214 -4.01 -15.39 -4.58
CA ARG A 214 -5.43 -15.04 -4.55
C ARG A 214 -6.32 -16.13 -3.97
N GLU A 215 -6.15 -17.37 -4.45
CA GLU A 215 -6.95 -18.51 -3.98
C GLU A 215 -6.74 -18.75 -2.47
N THR A 216 -5.52 -18.59 -1.99
CA THR A 216 -5.18 -18.69 -0.58
C THR A 216 -5.88 -17.60 0.24
N LEU A 217 -5.85 -16.35 -0.23
CA LEU A 217 -6.52 -15.22 0.43
C LEU A 217 -8.04 -15.42 0.48
N GLU A 218 -8.66 -15.81 -0.64
CA GLU A 218 -10.10 -16.10 -0.71
C GLU A 218 -10.51 -17.22 0.25
N THR A 219 -9.69 -18.26 0.36
CA THR A 219 -9.92 -19.38 1.33
C THR A 219 -9.88 -18.87 2.77
N CYS A 220 -9.00 -17.90 3.08
CA CYS A 220 -8.93 -17.24 4.38
C CYS A 220 -10.03 -16.17 4.59
N GLY A 221 -10.97 -16.02 3.65
CA GLY A 221 -12.02 -15.01 3.72
C GLY A 221 -11.51 -13.57 3.54
N LEU A 222 -10.36 -13.41 2.90
CA LEU A 222 -9.75 -12.12 2.57
C LEU A 222 -9.89 -11.85 1.08
N ASP A 223 -9.99 -10.58 0.75
CA ASP A 223 -10.03 -10.10 -0.62
C ASP A 223 -8.65 -9.56 -1.04
N VAL A 224 -8.52 -9.14 -2.29
CA VAL A 224 -7.36 -8.42 -2.80
C VAL A 224 -7.75 -6.97 -3.13
N PRO A 225 -6.80 -6.04 -3.22
CA PRO A 225 -7.09 -4.65 -3.61
C PRO A 225 -7.83 -4.56 -4.95
N GLU A 226 -8.72 -3.57 -5.09
CA GLU A 226 -9.47 -3.35 -6.33
C GLU A 226 -8.55 -3.16 -7.55
N ALA A 227 -7.39 -2.50 -7.35
CA ALA A 227 -6.39 -2.35 -8.40
C ALA A 227 -5.87 -3.71 -8.92
N VAL A 228 -5.67 -4.69 -8.03
CA VAL A 228 -5.26 -6.06 -8.40
C VAL A 228 -6.36 -6.75 -9.21
N LYS A 229 -7.61 -6.68 -8.74
CA LYS A 229 -8.77 -7.27 -9.46
C LYS A 229 -8.91 -6.70 -10.87
N PHE A 230 -8.73 -5.39 -11.00
CA PHE A 230 -8.82 -4.72 -12.29
C PHE A 230 -7.65 -5.09 -13.20
N ALA A 231 -6.43 -5.13 -12.66
CA ALA A 231 -5.24 -5.58 -13.38
C ALA A 231 -5.39 -7.01 -13.90
N ASP A 232 -5.96 -7.92 -13.09
CA ASP A 232 -6.22 -9.30 -13.49
C ASP A 232 -7.21 -9.40 -14.66
N ARG A 233 -8.28 -8.62 -14.62
CA ARG A 233 -9.25 -8.56 -15.75
C ARG A 233 -8.57 -8.09 -17.03
N LEU A 234 -7.74 -7.07 -16.95
CA LEU A 234 -6.99 -6.58 -18.10
C LEU A 234 -6.00 -7.62 -18.63
N ARG A 235 -5.31 -8.37 -17.76
CA ARG A 235 -4.42 -9.48 -18.17
C ARG A 235 -5.20 -10.58 -18.89
N ALA A 236 -6.40 -10.91 -18.39
CA ALA A 236 -7.28 -11.89 -19.03
C ALA A 236 -7.74 -11.45 -20.42
N GLU A 237 -7.87 -10.14 -20.68
CA GLU A 237 -8.16 -9.55 -21.98
C GLU A 237 -6.93 -9.39 -22.88
N GLY A 238 -5.73 -9.81 -22.41
CA GLY A 238 -4.49 -9.81 -23.18
C GLY A 238 -3.63 -8.54 -23.03
N TYR A 239 -3.96 -7.64 -22.11
CA TYR A 239 -3.10 -6.49 -21.83
C TYR A 239 -1.87 -6.89 -20.99
N ALA A 240 -0.71 -6.33 -21.34
CA ALA A 240 0.55 -6.61 -20.64
C ALA A 240 0.66 -5.77 -19.35
N ILE A 241 -0.12 -6.11 -18.33
CA ILE A 241 -0.07 -5.46 -17.02
C ILE A 241 0.87 -6.27 -16.09
N PRO A 242 1.92 -5.64 -15.50
CA PRO A 242 2.81 -6.32 -14.58
C PRO A 242 2.09 -6.90 -13.35
N GLN A 243 2.55 -8.05 -12.84
CA GLN A 243 2.03 -8.67 -11.61
C GLN A 243 2.26 -7.79 -10.37
N THR A 244 3.28 -6.93 -10.40
CA THR A 244 3.64 -6.02 -9.31
C THR A 244 2.70 -4.82 -9.16
N VAL A 245 1.73 -4.65 -10.07
CA VAL A 245 0.72 -3.59 -9.97
C VAL A 245 -0.31 -4.00 -8.94
N ILE A 246 -0.21 -3.40 -7.76
CA ILE A 246 -1.09 -3.66 -6.62
C ILE A 246 -1.81 -2.40 -6.11
N ARG A 247 -1.38 -1.20 -6.58
CA ARG A 247 -1.92 0.10 -6.18
C ARG A 247 -2.64 0.78 -7.33
N GLU A 248 -3.59 1.63 -7.00
CA GLU A 248 -4.37 2.38 -7.99
C GLU A 248 -3.48 3.30 -8.85
N GLU A 249 -2.53 4.01 -8.22
CA GLU A 249 -1.60 4.90 -8.93
C GLU A 249 -0.72 4.14 -9.93
N GLU A 250 -0.17 3.00 -9.52
CA GLU A 250 0.64 2.12 -10.39
C GLU A 250 -0.18 1.61 -11.59
N LEU A 251 -1.44 1.25 -11.35
CA LEU A 251 -2.36 0.82 -12.40
C LEU A 251 -2.65 1.95 -13.39
N LEU A 252 -2.95 3.15 -12.90
CA LEU A 252 -3.20 4.32 -13.74
C LEU A 252 -1.97 4.72 -14.58
N GLU A 253 -0.78 4.68 -14.01
CA GLU A 253 0.48 4.93 -14.73
C GLU A 253 0.71 3.88 -15.83
N THR A 254 0.51 2.60 -15.50
CA THR A 254 0.65 1.49 -16.46
C THR A 254 -0.35 1.64 -17.61
N LEU A 255 -1.60 1.98 -17.32
CA LEU A 255 -2.62 2.21 -18.34
C LEU A 255 -2.31 3.42 -19.21
N ARG A 256 -1.82 4.52 -18.65
CA ARG A 256 -1.37 5.69 -19.44
C ARG A 256 -0.24 5.33 -20.38
N ALA A 257 0.72 4.53 -19.94
CA ALA A 257 1.80 4.04 -20.78
C ALA A 257 1.29 3.14 -21.92
N CYS A 258 0.37 2.23 -21.64
CA CYS A 258 -0.26 1.37 -22.64
C CYS A 258 -1.05 2.20 -23.68
N VAL A 259 -1.85 3.16 -23.26
CA VAL A 259 -2.64 4.01 -24.16
C VAL A 259 -1.74 4.96 -24.98
N GLY A 260 -0.67 5.51 -24.37
CA GLY A 260 0.36 6.31 -25.06
C GLY A 260 1.07 5.52 -26.15
N GLY A 261 1.43 4.26 -25.87
CA GLY A 261 2.03 3.33 -26.84
C GLY A 261 1.08 2.94 -27.96
N CYS A 262 -0.20 2.70 -27.67
CA CYS A 262 -1.22 2.39 -28.70
C CYS A 262 -1.47 3.55 -29.66
N ARG A 263 -1.39 4.79 -29.23
CA ARG A 263 -1.48 5.96 -30.14
C ARG A 263 -0.31 6.00 -31.12
N HIS A 264 0.87 5.62 -30.70
CA HIS A 264 2.06 5.57 -31.58
C HIS A 264 1.95 4.42 -32.60
N VAL A 265 1.52 3.24 -32.17
CA VAL A 265 1.33 2.07 -33.05
C VAL A 265 0.18 2.29 -34.04
N ALA A 266 -0.91 2.93 -33.60
CA ALA A 266 -2.03 3.27 -34.49
C ALA A 266 -1.66 4.35 -35.52
N ALA A 267 -0.84 5.32 -35.14
CA ALA A 267 -0.33 6.35 -36.06
C ALA A 267 0.64 5.72 -37.10
N THR A 268 1.53 4.83 -36.67
CA THR A 268 2.47 4.12 -37.54
C THR A 268 1.77 3.17 -38.51
N ARG A 269 0.73 2.43 -38.04
CA ARG A 269 -0.10 1.60 -38.94
C ARG A 269 -0.90 2.40 -39.95
N LYS A 270 -1.42 3.59 -39.59
CA LYS A 270 -2.08 4.49 -40.54
C LYS A 270 -1.12 5.04 -41.58
N GLN A 271 0.11 5.40 -41.19
CA GLN A 271 1.13 5.85 -42.15
C GLN A 271 1.57 4.72 -43.09
N GLN A 272 1.77 3.50 -42.54
CA GLN A 272 2.09 2.33 -43.36
C GLN A 272 0.98 2.00 -44.36
N ALA A 273 -0.27 1.97 -43.92
CA ALA A 273 -1.42 1.73 -44.77
C ALA A 273 -1.60 2.81 -45.86
N GLN A 274 -1.29 4.08 -45.58
CA GLN A 274 -1.29 5.16 -46.57
C GLN A 274 -0.15 5.02 -47.57
N SER A 275 1.04 4.60 -47.14
CA SER A 275 2.19 4.32 -48.00
C SER A 275 1.90 3.13 -48.93
N ASP A 276 1.32 2.04 -48.42
CA ASP A 276 0.96 0.86 -49.19
C ASP A 276 -0.11 1.17 -50.25
N ILE A 277 -1.11 2.04 -49.94
CA ILE A 277 -2.11 2.51 -50.90
C ILE A 277 -1.47 3.37 -52.02
N GLN A 278 -0.46 4.17 -51.67
CA GLN A 278 0.22 5.04 -52.63
C GLN A 278 1.09 4.23 -53.57
N GLU A 279 1.82 3.22 -53.09
CA GLU A 279 2.60 2.27 -53.94
C GLU A 279 1.72 1.50 -54.90
N VAL A 280 0.57 0.97 -54.43
CA VAL A 280 -0.38 0.27 -55.30
C VAL A 280 -0.97 1.18 -56.39
N SER A 281 -1.23 2.46 -56.06
CA SER A 281 -1.73 3.44 -57.03
C SER A 281 -0.69 3.85 -58.09
N GLU A 282 0.57 3.93 -57.72
CA GLU A 282 1.69 4.22 -58.62
C GLU A 282 2.06 3.03 -59.55
N GLU A 283 2.01 1.81 -59.02
CA GLU A 283 2.18 0.59 -59.84
C GLU A 283 1.00 0.40 -60.80
N GLY A 284 -0.24 0.68 -60.39
CA GLY A 284 -1.43 0.67 -61.25
C GLY A 284 -1.35 1.70 -62.40
N SER A 285 -0.86 2.92 -62.11
CA SER A 285 -0.67 3.98 -63.12
C SER A 285 0.46 3.64 -64.12
N ASN A 286 1.54 3.05 -63.66
CA ASN A 286 2.65 2.62 -64.54
C ASN A 286 2.25 1.45 -65.45
N ARG A 287 1.42 0.52 -64.99
CA ARG A 287 0.89 -0.58 -65.82
C ARG A 287 -0.09 -0.05 -66.92
N VAL A 288 -0.98 0.85 -66.58
CA VAL A 288 -1.87 1.45 -67.59
C VAL A 288 -1.09 2.27 -68.61
N GLN A 289 0.01 2.90 -68.25
CA GLN A 289 0.87 3.66 -69.13
C GLN A 289 1.71 2.75 -70.07
N SER A 290 2.15 1.60 -69.61
CA SER A 290 2.85 0.59 -70.44
C SER A 290 1.88 -0.07 -71.43
N ASP A 291 0.64 -0.40 -71.02
CA ASP A 291 -0.37 -0.98 -71.90
C ASP A 291 -0.86 -0.01 -73.00
N ILE A 292 -0.89 1.30 -72.70
CA ILE A 292 -1.20 2.34 -73.72
C ILE A 292 -0.04 2.50 -74.73
N GLN A 293 1.20 2.31 -74.36
CA GLN A 293 2.32 2.37 -75.27
C GLN A 293 2.42 1.12 -76.19
N GLU A 294 2.04 -0.07 -75.69
CA GLU A 294 2.00 -1.28 -76.51
C GLU A 294 0.88 -1.23 -77.57
N VAL A 295 -0.30 -0.68 -77.26
CA VAL A 295 -1.41 -0.54 -78.21
C VAL A 295 -1.16 0.56 -79.27
N SER A 296 -0.31 1.53 -79.02
CA SER A 296 0.02 2.60 -79.98
C SER A 296 1.20 2.27 -80.93
N GLY A 297 1.89 1.14 -80.72
CA GLY A 297 3.04 0.70 -81.52
C GLY A 297 2.75 -0.17 -82.76
N GLU A 298 1.53 -0.75 -82.88
CA GLU A 298 1.14 -1.59 -84.07
C GLU A 298 0.32 -0.82 -85.08
N ARG A 299 0.94 0.07 -85.87
CA ARG A 299 0.43 0.48 -87.20
C ARG A 299 1.14 -0.30 -88.25
N ASN A 300 0.46 -1.30 -88.77
CA ASN A 300 0.87 -2.08 -89.92
C ASN A 300 0.76 -1.24 -91.22
N PRO A 301 1.80 -1.09 -92.02
CA PRO A 301 1.76 -0.39 -93.31
C PRO A 301 1.68 -1.39 -94.44
N ASP A 302 0.45 -1.94 -94.74
CA ASP A 302 0.22 -2.64 -96.00
C ASP A 302 -1.30 -2.69 -96.33
N MET A 303 -1.76 -1.68 -97.09
CA MET A 303 -2.87 -1.81 -98.00
C MET A 303 -2.93 -0.62 -98.99
N GLN A 304 -2.01 -0.63 -99.92
CA GLN A 304 -2.26 -0.05 -101.25
C GLN A 304 -2.24 -1.18 -102.28
N ARG A 305 -3.35 -1.44 -102.90
CA ARG A 305 -3.58 -1.72 -104.33
C ARG A 305 -4.94 -2.27 -104.58
N GLY A 306 -5.55 -1.59 -105.49
CA GLY A 306 -6.28 -2.07 -106.64
C GLY A 306 -7.69 -2.54 -106.41
N ASP A 307 -8.64 -2.34 -107.18
CA ASP A 307 -8.86 -1.89 -108.53
C ASP A 307 -10.38 -1.67 -108.70
N THR A 308 -10.71 -0.67 -109.41
CA THR A 308 -11.71 -0.53 -110.47
C THR A 308 -12.75 -1.64 -110.61
N LEU A 309 -14.00 -1.29 -110.47
CA LEU A 309 -15.10 -1.23 -111.41
C LEU A 309 -16.37 -0.77 -110.73
#